data_36172bed74653c0caf31367047f13d87
#
_entry.id   36172bed74653c0caf31367047f13d87
#
_cell.length_a   1.000
_cell.length_b   1.000
_cell.length_c   1.000
_cell.angle_alpha   90.00
_cell.angle_beta   90.00
_cell.angle_gamma   90.00
#
_symmetry.space_group_name_H-M   'P 1'
#
loop_
_entity.id
_entity.type
_entity.pdbx_description
1 polymer ?
#
loop_
_entity_poly.entity_id
_entity_poly.type
_entity_poly.pdbx_seq_one_letter_code
_entity_poly.pdbx_strand_id
1 'polypeptide(L)'
;MFDIDKIKFDDEGLVPCIVQDYLTGRVLTLAYMNRESLEITLKKKLTCFYSRSRQKLWLKGETSGNYQHIVSLETDCDGDAILAKVIRDGAACHRGNESCFDDTMKIEFEENVMEMIDIYNENKEKTGIVQSRETKLKKGQFMLFVLAVLEDEYGKILATKRSLNKKWAAGAWEIPGGSAKAGENSETAVLREIVEETGIYIAKHKGKLIYSYKNEDAESGDNYFVDIYHFKSCFNKSNIKVNLDEVIDYMFVDEDDIGKLKEEEGFLHYERLMKALGQI
;
A
#
# COMPACT_ATOMS: atom_id res chain seq x y z
N MET A 1 0.65 20.36 -16.99
CA MET A 1 -0.23 21.03 -16.01
C MET A 1 -1.65 20.55 -16.30
N PHE A 2 -2.42 20.13 -15.31
CA PHE A 2 -3.82 19.71 -15.50
C PHE A 2 -4.67 20.92 -15.90
N ASP A 3 -5.38 20.82 -17.02
CA ASP A 3 -6.08 21.95 -17.66
C ASP A 3 -7.58 21.63 -17.69
N ILE A 4 -8.38 22.33 -16.89
CA ILE A 4 -9.83 22.11 -16.76
C ILE A 4 -10.55 22.41 -18.09
N ASP A 5 -10.04 23.34 -18.90
CA ASP A 5 -10.69 23.74 -20.14
C ASP A 5 -10.61 22.66 -21.23
N LYS A 6 -9.79 21.63 -21.02
CA LYS A 6 -9.71 20.45 -21.89
C LYS A 6 -10.64 19.32 -21.49
N ILE A 7 -11.31 19.45 -20.33
CA ILE A 7 -12.25 18.43 -19.86
C ILE A 7 -13.56 18.57 -20.65
N LYS A 8 -14.00 17.44 -21.18
CA LYS A 8 -15.31 17.33 -21.82
C LYS A 8 -16.35 16.92 -20.80
N PHE A 9 -17.13 17.87 -20.37
CA PHE A 9 -18.30 17.61 -19.54
C PHE A 9 -19.46 17.14 -20.42
N ASP A 10 -20.31 16.27 -19.88
CA ASP A 10 -21.55 15.85 -20.55
C ASP A 10 -22.59 16.98 -20.63
N ASP A 11 -23.76 16.67 -21.21
CA ASP A 11 -24.85 17.64 -21.39
C ASP A 11 -25.41 18.18 -20.05
N GLU A 12 -25.17 17.50 -18.94
CA GLU A 12 -25.53 17.93 -17.59
C GLU A 12 -24.40 18.73 -16.91
N GLY A 13 -23.29 18.94 -17.60
CA GLY A 13 -22.10 19.63 -17.09
C GLY A 13 -21.29 18.77 -16.12
N LEU A 14 -21.34 17.43 -16.24
CA LEU A 14 -20.68 16.49 -15.38
C LEU A 14 -19.59 15.69 -16.12
N VAL A 15 -18.58 15.27 -15.39
CA VAL A 15 -17.56 14.33 -15.84
C VAL A 15 -17.43 13.19 -14.82
N PRO A 16 -17.39 11.92 -15.23
CA PRO A 16 -17.13 10.80 -14.34
C PRO A 16 -15.71 10.86 -13.79
N CYS A 17 -15.57 10.53 -12.52
CA CYS A 17 -14.30 10.49 -11.82
C CYS A 17 -14.15 9.14 -11.13
N ILE A 18 -13.20 8.33 -11.61
CA ILE A 18 -12.75 7.11 -10.97
C ILE A 18 -11.77 7.51 -9.86
N VAL A 19 -12.05 7.09 -8.63
CA VAL A 19 -11.16 7.31 -7.50
C VAL A 19 -10.41 6.04 -7.21
N GLN A 20 -9.09 6.11 -7.25
CA GLN A 20 -8.18 4.97 -7.03
C GLN A 20 -7.28 5.26 -5.83
N ASP A 21 -7.10 4.28 -4.97
CA ASP A 21 -6.10 4.32 -3.92
C ASP A 21 -4.70 4.31 -4.54
N TYR A 22 -3.90 5.31 -4.22
CA TYR A 22 -2.55 5.45 -4.80
C TYR A 22 -1.59 4.35 -4.35
N LEU A 23 -1.75 3.84 -3.12
CA LEU A 23 -0.84 2.85 -2.54
C LEU A 23 -1.15 1.44 -3.03
N THR A 24 -2.43 1.08 -3.02
CA THR A 24 -2.86 -0.30 -3.35
C THR A 24 -3.27 -0.47 -4.81
N GLY A 25 -3.49 0.62 -5.54
CA GLY A 25 -4.06 0.59 -6.91
C GLY A 25 -5.55 0.22 -6.95
N ARG A 26 -6.19 0.03 -5.78
CA ARG A 26 -7.59 -0.37 -5.69
C ARG A 26 -8.52 0.74 -6.11
N VAL A 27 -9.54 0.41 -6.91
CA VAL A 27 -10.61 1.35 -7.22
C VAL A 27 -11.50 1.51 -5.99
N LEU A 28 -11.68 2.75 -5.53
CA LEU A 28 -12.43 3.08 -4.32
C LEU A 28 -13.88 3.40 -4.61
N THR A 29 -14.14 4.18 -5.65
CA THR A 29 -15.49 4.58 -6.07
C THR A 29 -15.48 5.17 -7.48
N LEU A 30 -16.65 5.25 -8.08
CA LEU A 30 -16.96 6.14 -9.20
C LEU A 30 -17.87 7.25 -8.66
N ALA A 31 -17.51 8.49 -8.91
CA ALA A 31 -18.30 9.67 -8.58
C ALA A 31 -18.36 10.62 -9.79
N TYR A 32 -19.05 11.73 -9.66
CA TYR A 32 -19.14 12.74 -10.71
C TYR A 32 -18.62 14.07 -10.22
N MET A 33 -18.00 14.81 -11.11
CA MET A 33 -17.54 16.17 -10.86
C MET A 33 -18.18 17.12 -11.87
N ASN A 34 -18.55 18.31 -11.43
CA ASN A 34 -18.79 19.46 -12.29
C ASN A 34 -17.57 20.39 -12.25
N ARG A 35 -17.54 21.44 -13.07
CA ARG A 35 -16.43 22.39 -13.12
C ARG A 35 -16.08 22.92 -11.72
N GLU A 36 -17.08 23.36 -10.95
CA GLU A 36 -16.88 23.93 -9.60
C GLU A 36 -16.26 22.93 -8.63
N SER A 37 -16.75 21.68 -8.59
CA SER A 37 -16.18 20.63 -7.72
C SER A 37 -14.73 20.30 -8.09
N LEU A 38 -14.40 20.33 -9.37
CA LEU A 38 -13.05 20.10 -9.86
C LEU A 38 -12.09 21.25 -9.48
N GLU A 39 -12.54 22.51 -9.58
CA GLU A 39 -11.79 23.68 -9.12
C GLU A 39 -11.52 23.63 -7.61
N ILE A 40 -12.53 23.22 -6.81
CA ILE A 40 -12.36 23.01 -5.36
C ILE A 40 -11.35 21.89 -5.09
N THR A 41 -11.42 20.79 -5.84
CA THR A 41 -10.50 19.67 -5.72
C THR A 41 -9.05 20.11 -5.98
N LEU A 42 -8.80 20.85 -7.04
CA LEU A 42 -7.47 21.37 -7.37
C LEU A 42 -6.95 22.34 -6.31
N LYS A 43 -7.83 23.23 -5.81
CA LYS A 43 -7.46 24.22 -4.79
C LYS A 43 -7.16 23.60 -3.43
N LYS A 44 -8.02 22.66 -2.98
CA LYS A 44 -7.92 22.05 -1.65
C LYS A 44 -7.00 20.83 -1.63
N LYS A 45 -6.71 20.24 -2.80
CA LYS A 45 -6.05 18.92 -2.95
C LYS A 45 -6.80 17.80 -2.22
N LEU A 46 -8.10 17.92 -2.11
CA LEU A 46 -9.03 16.95 -1.54
C LEU A 46 -10.13 16.67 -2.56
N THR A 47 -10.64 15.44 -2.62
CA THR A 47 -11.71 15.11 -3.55
C THR A 47 -13.02 15.85 -3.18
N CYS A 48 -13.52 16.62 -4.13
CA CYS A 48 -14.84 17.23 -4.08
C CYS A 48 -15.66 16.74 -5.27
N PHE A 49 -16.86 16.25 -5.03
CA PHE A 49 -17.74 15.68 -6.05
C PHE A 49 -19.03 16.49 -6.19
N TYR A 50 -19.75 16.22 -7.27
CA TYR A 50 -21.13 16.66 -7.44
C TYR A 50 -22.08 15.48 -7.27
N SER A 51 -22.97 15.57 -6.29
CA SER A 51 -23.98 14.56 -6.05
C SER A 51 -25.17 14.74 -7.00
N ARG A 52 -25.34 13.86 -7.97
CA ARG A 52 -26.45 13.88 -8.95
C ARG A 52 -27.81 13.79 -8.27
N SER A 53 -27.98 12.95 -7.24
CA SER A 53 -29.25 12.78 -6.54
C SER A 53 -29.61 13.94 -5.61
N ARG A 54 -28.61 14.64 -5.05
CA ARG A 54 -28.81 15.77 -4.14
C ARG A 54 -28.64 17.12 -4.83
N GLN A 55 -28.14 17.12 -6.06
CA GLN A 55 -27.80 18.30 -6.87
C GLN A 55 -26.97 19.34 -6.11
N LYS A 56 -25.92 18.87 -5.42
CA LYS A 56 -25.03 19.73 -4.64
C LYS A 56 -23.61 19.19 -4.58
N LEU A 57 -22.68 20.07 -4.28
CA LEU A 57 -21.30 19.73 -4.01
C LEU A 57 -21.18 18.88 -2.75
N TRP A 58 -20.19 18.00 -2.74
CA TRP A 58 -19.86 17.13 -1.64
C TRP A 58 -18.35 16.95 -1.52
N LEU A 59 -17.77 17.58 -0.48
CA LEU A 59 -16.38 17.35 -0.11
C LEU A 59 -16.28 16.03 0.62
N LYS A 60 -15.55 15.07 0.07
CA LYS A 60 -15.36 13.75 0.70
C LYS A 60 -14.62 13.91 2.03
N GLY A 61 -15.18 13.33 3.08
CA GLY A 61 -14.62 13.41 4.44
C GLY A 61 -15.16 14.58 5.28
N GLU A 62 -15.89 15.52 4.73
CA GLU A 62 -16.40 16.69 5.47
C GLU A 62 -17.18 16.34 6.74
N THR A 63 -17.95 15.26 6.71
CA THR A 63 -18.74 14.79 7.88
C THR A 63 -18.05 13.68 8.65
N SER A 64 -17.33 12.78 7.96
CA SER A 64 -16.78 11.57 8.59
C SER A 64 -15.33 11.70 9.05
N GLY A 65 -14.60 12.74 8.63
CA GLY A 65 -13.17 12.87 8.80
C GLY A 65 -12.35 12.04 7.81
N ASN A 66 -12.97 11.15 7.03
CA ASN A 66 -12.29 10.27 6.07
C ASN A 66 -12.04 11.03 4.75
N TYR A 67 -11.09 11.94 4.74
CA TYR A 67 -10.70 12.69 3.56
C TYR A 67 -9.94 11.82 2.55
N GLN A 68 -9.89 12.29 1.32
CA GLN A 68 -9.13 11.69 0.23
C GLN A 68 -8.20 12.77 -0.35
N HIS A 69 -6.91 12.65 -0.07
CA HIS A 69 -5.88 13.58 -0.49
C HIS A 69 -5.43 13.26 -1.90
N ILE A 70 -5.51 14.21 -2.81
CA ILE A 70 -5.12 14.04 -4.21
C ILE A 70 -3.60 13.90 -4.33
N VAL A 71 -3.17 12.81 -4.95
CA VAL A 71 -1.78 12.58 -5.38
C VAL A 71 -1.62 12.97 -6.85
N SER A 72 -2.52 12.49 -7.71
CA SER A 72 -2.58 12.90 -9.13
C SER A 72 -4.02 12.94 -9.64
N LEU A 73 -4.22 13.78 -10.66
CA LEU A 73 -5.41 13.80 -11.51
C LEU A 73 -4.94 13.57 -12.95
N GLU A 74 -5.55 12.63 -13.61
CA GLU A 74 -5.27 12.25 -14.99
C GLU A 74 -6.61 12.25 -15.76
N THR A 75 -6.58 12.62 -17.03
CA THR A 75 -7.72 12.44 -17.93
C THR A 75 -7.46 11.21 -18.78
N ASP A 76 -8.52 10.62 -19.30
CA ASP A 76 -8.40 9.65 -20.37
C ASP A 76 -7.99 10.31 -21.71
N CYS A 77 -7.94 9.53 -22.78
CA CYS A 77 -7.36 9.96 -24.06
C CYS A 77 -8.18 11.04 -24.77
N ASP A 78 -9.45 11.15 -24.51
CA ASP A 78 -10.36 12.13 -25.15
C ASP A 78 -10.96 13.15 -24.17
N GLY A 79 -10.59 13.06 -22.88
CA GLY A 79 -10.86 14.08 -21.86
C GLY A 79 -12.27 14.03 -21.29
N ASP A 80 -12.99 12.92 -21.40
CA ASP A 80 -14.36 12.76 -20.91
C ASP A 80 -14.46 11.93 -19.61
N ALA A 81 -13.33 11.49 -19.05
CA ALA A 81 -13.23 10.84 -17.76
C ALA A 81 -12.00 11.31 -16.97
N ILE A 82 -12.08 11.27 -15.65
CA ILE A 82 -11.00 11.62 -14.73
C ILE A 82 -10.61 10.40 -13.90
N LEU A 83 -9.31 10.14 -13.77
CA LEU A 83 -8.73 9.26 -12.77
C LEU A 83 -8.10 10.10 -11.67
N ALA A 84 -8.66 10.01 -10.46
CA ALA A 84 -8.12 10.64 -9.26
C ALA A 84 -7.40 9.59 -8.41
N LYS A 85 -6.07 9.66 -8.33
CA LYS A 85 -5.28 8.83 -7.40
C LYS A 85 -5.16 9.54 -6.07
N VAL A 86 -5.53 8.86 -4.99
CA VAL A 86 -5.66 9.47 -3.66
C VAL A 86 -4.97 8.65 -2.57
N ILE A 87 -4.54 9.34 -1.50
CA ILE A 87 -4.28 8.75 -0.19
C ILE A 87 -5.46 9.12 0.70
N ARG A 88 -6.01 8.15 1.40
CA ARG A 88 -7.20 8.33 2.24
C ARG A 88 -6.88 8.26 3.73
N ASP A 89 -7.63 9.02 4.55
CA ASP A 89 -7.50 9.02 6.01
C ASP A 89 -8.28 7.85 6.66
N GLY A 90 -9.10 7.12 5.88
CA GLY A 90 -9.91 6.02 6.38
C GLY A 90 -10.82 5.44 5.30
N ALA A 91 -11.94 4.83 5.70
CA ALA A 91 -12.89 4.18 4.82
C ALA A 91 -13.39 5.08 3.68
N ALA A 92 -13.32 4.59 2.44
CA ALA A 92 -13.87 5.33 1.29
C ALA A 92 -15.39 5.24 1.22
N CYS A 93 -15.98 4.11 1.60
CA CYS A 93 -17.41 3.88 1.58
C CYS A 93 -18.11 4.43 2.83
N HIS A 94 -19.35 4.95 2.66
CA HIS A 94 -20.20 5.41 3.76
C HIS A 94 -20.65 4.28 4.71
N ARG A 95 -20.52 3.02 4.30
CA ARG A 95 -20.79 1.82 5.12
C ARG A 95 -19.59 1.43 5.99
N GLY A 96 -18.49 2.16 5.93
CA GLY A 96 -17.26 1.85 6.66
C GLY A 96 -16.30 0.92 5.90
N ASN A 97 -16.63 0.50 4.68
CA ASN A 97 -15.79 -0.34 3.85
C ASN A 97 -14.68 0.47 3.17
N GLU A 98 -13.60 -0.20 2.81
CA GLU A 98 -12.47 0.45 2.14
C GLU A 98 -12.81 0.94 0.73
N SER A 99 -13.68 0.23 0.02
CA SER A 99 -14.15 0.56 -1.32
C SER A 99 -15.68 0.51 -1.37
N CYS A 100 -16.28 1.29 -2.27
CA CYS A 100 -17.70 1.16 -2.60
C CYS A 100 -18.03 -0.13 -3.36
N PHE A 101 -17.01 -0.87 -3.80
CA PHE A 101 -17.13 -2.15 -4.48
C PHE A 101 -16.96 -3.34 -3.54
N ASP A 102 -16.81 -3.11 -2.22
CA ASP A 102 -16.85 -4.15 -1.21
C ASP A 102 -18.30 -4.56 -0.93
N ASP A 103 -18.50 -5.81 -0.54
CA ASP A 103 -19.83 -6.39 -0.21
C ASP A 103 -20.86 -6.22 -1.33
N THR A 104 -20.41 -6.28 -2.59
CA THR A 104 -21.27 -6.20 -3.78
C THR A 104 -21.37 -7.56 -4.46
N MET A 105 -22.27 -7.68 -5.45
CA MET A 105 -22.27 -8.86 -6.33
C MET A 105 -20.93 -8.95 -7.05
N LYS A 106 -20.23 -10.07 -6.90
CA LYS A 106 -18.93 -10.34 -7.47
C LYS A 106 -18.97 -11.65 -8.24
N ILE A 107 -18.44 -11.65 -9.44
CA ILE A 107 -18.12 -12.88 -10.18
C ILE A 107 -16.61 -12.90 -10.30
N GLU A 108 -16.00 -13.93 -9.75
CA GLU A 108 -14.57 -14.17 -9.92
C GLU A 108 -14.39 -15.21 -11.02
N PHE A 109 -13.63 -14.85 -12.03
CA PHE A 109 -13.09 -15.82 -12.97
C PHE A 109 -11.75 -16.24 -12.40
N GLU A 110 -11.51 -17.57 -12.29
CA GLU A 110 -10.23 -18.10 -11.84
C GLU A 110 -9.13 -17.70 -12.84
N GLU A 111 -8.59 -16.52 -12.69
CA GLU A 111 -7.33 -16.13 -13.32
C GLU A 111 -6.24 -16.18 -12.23
N ASN A 112 -5.22 -16.99 -12.49
CA ASN A 112 -3.93 -16.88 -11.78
C ASN A 112 -3.33 -15.49 -12.09
N VAL A 113 -3.69 -14.49 -11.28
CA VAL A 113 -3.03 -13.19 -11.35
C VAL A 113 -1.61 -13.40 -10.82
N MET A 114 -0.69 -13.68 -11.74
CA MET A 114 0.72 -13.80 -11.41
C MET A 114 1.23 -12.46 -10.88
N GLU A 115 1.76 -12.47 -9.67
CA GLU A 115 2.46 -11.29 -9.14
C GLU A 115 3.71 -11.02 -9.97
N MET A 116 3.73 -9.85 -10.63
CA MET A 116 4.84 -9.42 -11.47
C MET A 116 5.81 -8.55 -10.66
N ILE A 117 7.09 -8.77 -10.84
CA ILE A 117 8.17 -8.05 -10.16
C ILE A 117 9.16 -7.46 -11.15
N ASP A 118 9.76 -6.32 -10.79
CA ASP A 118 10.93 -5.79 -11.47
C ASP A 118 12.17 -6.61 -11.11
N ILE A 119 13.05 -6.85 -12.10
CA ILE A 119 14.33 -7.49 -11.88
C ILE A 119 15.42 -6.43 -11.70
N TYR A 120 16.20 -6.60 -10.66
CA TYR A 120 17.34 -5.75 -10.30
C TYR A 120 18.67 -6.45 -10.65
N ASN A 121 19.69 -5.66 -10.96
CA ASN A 121 21.07 -6.12 -11.10
C ASN A 121 21.79 -6.14 -9.73
N GLU A 122 23.07 -6.51 -9.72
CA GLU A 122 23.91 -6.59 -8.51
C GLU A 122 24.08 -5.23 -7.79
N ASN A 123 23.90 -4.13 -8.48
CA ASN A 123 23.98 -2.76 -7.95
C ASN A 123 22.63 -2.22 -7.45
N LYS A 124 21.59 -3.07 -7.40
CA LYS A 124 20.22 -2.69 -7.04
C LYS A 124 19.59 -1.70 -8.02
N GLU A 125 19.94 -1.78 -9.29
CA GLU A 125 19.33 -0.98 -10.36
C GLU A 125 18.32 -1.83 -11.12
N LYS A 126 17.16 -1.25 -11.48
CA LYS A 126 16.16 -1.93 -12.32
C LYS A 126 16.74 -2.22 -13.69
N THR A 127 16.64 -3.47 -14.13
CA THR A 127 17.15 -3.90 -15.45
C THR A 127 16.19 -3.61 -16.60
N GLY A 128 14.95 -3.21 -16.31
CA GLY A 128 13.85 -3.10 -17.29
C GLY A 128 13.16 -4.43 -17.59
N ILE A 129 13.63 -5.53 -16.99
CA ILE A 129 12.98 -6.84 -17.12
C ILE A 129 11.88 -6.93 -16.03
N VAL A 130 10.70 -7.37 -16.45
CA VAL A 130 9.58 -7.72 -15.58
C VAL A 130 9.26 -9.19 -15.74
N GLN A 131 9.11 -9.93 -14.65
CA GLN A 131 8.74 -11.35 -14.70
C GLN A 131 7.82 -11.73 -13.53
N SER A 132 7.21 -12.92 -13.62
CA SER A 132 6.45 -13.46 -12.49
C SER A 132 7.37 -13.74 -11.30
N ARG A 133 6.91 -13.40 -10.10
CA ARG A 133 7.59 -13.70 -8.82
C ARG A 133 7.88 -15.19 -8.64
N GLU A 134 7.05 -16.07 -9.21
CA GLU A 134 7.25 -17.53 -9.14
C GLU A 134 8.36 -18.03 -10.07
N THR A 135 8.84 -17.19 -11.02
CA THR A 135 9.92 -17.56 -11.92
C THR A 135 11.26 -17.50 -11.20
N LYS A 136 12.00 -18.63 -11.23
CA LYS A 136 13.34 -18.69 -10.61
C LYS A 136 14.26 -17.62 -11.20
N LEU A 137 14.90 -16.87 -10.30
CA LEU A 137 15.88 -15.85 -10.68
C LEU A 137 17.17 -16.50 -11.19
N LYS A 138 17.76 -15.89 -12.21
CA LYS A 138 19.07 -16.29 -12.72
C LYS A 138 20.18 -15.63 -11.88
N LYS A 139 21.40 -16.15 -12.00
CA LYS A 139 22.58 -15.52 -11.40
C LYS A 139 22.68 -14.05 -11.84
N GLY A 140 22.90 -13.16 -10.88
CA GLY A 140 22.98 -11.71 -11.09
C GLY A 140 21.62 -11.03 -11.28
N GLN A 141 20.50 -11.75 -11.10
CA GLN A 141 19.15 -11.20 -11.04
C GLN A 141 18.65 -11.23 -9.60
N PHE A 142 18.03 -10.14 -9.18
CA PHE A 142 17.51 -9.96 -7.83
C PHE A 142 16.10 -9.41 -7.87
N MET A 143 15.30 -9.73 -6.86
CA MET A 143 14.04 -9.06 -6.57
C MET A 143 14.20 -8.11 -5.37
N LEU A 144 13.23 -7.28 -5.10
CA LEU A 144 13.22 -6.35 -3.97
C LEU A 144 12.12 -6.73 -2.99
N PHE A 145 12.50 -6.89 -1.72
CA PHE A 145 11.60 -6.97 -0.58
C PHE A 145 11.69 -5.71 0.27
N VAL A 146 10.63 -5.43 0.99
CA VAL A 146 10.54 -4.32 1.92
C VAL A 146 10.00 -4.79 3.26
N LEU A 147 10.49 -4.22 4.36
CA LEU A 147 10.02 -4.50 5.71
C LEU A 147 9.76 -3.18 6.45
N ALA A 148 8.75 -3.16 7.30
CA ALA A 148 8.33 -1.99 8.05
C ALA A 148 8.47 -2.20 9.56
N VAL A 149 9.34 -1.42 10.20
CA VAL A 149 9.35 -1.25 11.65
C VAL A 149 8.32 -0.17 12.00
N LEU A 150 7.16 -0.58 12.49
CA LEU A 150 6.10 0.31 12.94
C LEU A 150 6.22 0.49 14.46
N GLU A 151 6.88 1.55 14.91
CA GLU A 151 7.08 1.87 16.32
C GLU A 151 6.00 2.82 16.82
N ASP A 152 5.37 2.47 17.93
CA ASP A 152 4.34 3.28 18.58
C ASP A 152 4.94 4.40 19.46
N GLU A 153 4.08 5.16 20.11
CA GLU A 153 4.46 6.24 21.04
C GLU A 153 5.18 5.77 22.30
N TYR A 154 5.14 4.48 22.61
CA TYR A 154 5.82 3.84 23.77
C TYR A 154 7.10 3.12 23.38
N GLY A 155 7.52 3.18 22.11
CA GLY A 155 8.73 2.50 21.61
C GLY A 155 8.51 1.02 21.30
N LYS A 156 7.26 0.53 21.27
CA LYS A 156 6.95 -0.85 20.93
C LYS A 156 6.72 -1.01 19.43
N ILE A 157 7.19 -2.13 18.89
CA ILE A 157 7.15 -2.46 17.46
C ILE A 157 5.97 -3.37 17.18
N LEU A 158 5.23 -3.10 16.11
CA LEU A 158 4.18 -3.99 15.64
C LEU A 158 4.80 -5.24 15.00
N ALA A 159 4.54 -6.40 15.63
CA ALA A 159 4.80 -7.72 15.07
C ALA A 159 3.49 -8.31 14.54
N THR A 160 3.55 -9.00 13.41
CA THR A 160 2.44 -9.69 12.77
C THR A 160 2.74 -11.19 12.72
N LYS A 161 1.70 -12.02 12.88
CA LYS A 161 1.81 -13.48 12.77
C LYS A 161 1.26 -13.92 11.42
N ARG A 162 2.11 -14.58 10.65
CA ARG A 162 1.79 -15.05 9.28
C ARG A 162 0.64 -16.04 9.28
N SER A 163 -0.22 -15.94 8.26
CA SER A 163 -1.30 -16.90 8.05
C SER A 163 -0.75 -18.33 7.89
N LEU A 164 -1.53 -19.30 8.40
CA LEU A 164 -1.20 -20.73 8.27
C LEU A 164 -1.31 -21.25 6.83
N ASN A 165 -1.94 -20.48 5.95
CA ASN A 165 -2.07 -20.81 4.52
C ASN A 165 -0.83 -20.42 3.69
N LYS A 166 0.16 -19.73 4.30
CA LYS A 166 1.40 -19.36 3.60
C LYS A 166 2.25 -20.57 3.27
N LYS A 167 2.78 -20.63 2.04
CA LYS A 167 3.66 -21.72 1.56
C LYS A 167 5.00 -21.79 2.32
N TRP A 168 5.46 -20.66 2.86
CA TRP A 168 6.73 -20.53 3.57
C TRP A 168 6.52 -19.85 4.92
N ALA A 169 7.18 -20.40 5.98
CA ALA A 169 7.17 -19.88 7.34
C ALA A 169 5.75 -19.57 7.88
N ALA A 170 4.77 -20.46 7.61
CA ALA A 170 3.43 -20.34 8.12
C ALA A 170 3.41 -20.29 9.66
N GLY A 171 2.69 -19.35 10.25
CA GLY A 171 2.57 -19.17 11.69
C GLY A 171 3.76 -18.52 12.38
N ALA A 172 4.84 -18.18 11.68
CA ALA A 172 5.96 -17.44 12.24
C ALA A 172 5.59 -15.95 12.46
N TRP A 173 6.26 -15.32 13.43
CA TRP A 173 6.19 -13.88 13.66
C TRP A 173 7.16 -13.13 12.75
N GLU A 174 6.79 -11.92 12.36
CA GLU A 174 7.62 -11.01 11.57
C GLU A 174 7.18 -9.56 11.79
N ILE A 175 7.92 -8.61 11.22
CA ILE A 175 7.43 -7.26 11.00
C ILE A 175 6.74 -7.18 9.64
N PRO A 176 5.72 -6.31 9.45
CA PRO A 176 5.01 -6.18 8.18
C PRO A 176 5.93 -5.97 6.98
N GLY A 177 5.62 -6.62 5.87
CA GLY A 177 6.39 -6.45 4.64
C GLY A 177 6.16 -7.54 3.60
N GLY A 178 6.76 -7.32 2.42
CA GLY A 178 6.61 -8.24 1.29
C GLY A 178 7.43 -7.82 0.09
N SER A 179 7.07 -8.33 -1.10
CA SER A 179 7.80 -8.05 -2.34
C SER A 179 7.33 -6.77 -3.00
N ALA A 180 8.26 -6.00 -3.58
CA ALA A 180 7.91 -4.89 -4.45
C ALA A 180 7.33 -5.43 -5.76
N LYS A 181 6.15 -4.94 -6.15
CA LYS A 181 5.51 -5.24 -7.43
C LYS A 181 6.19 -4.47 -8.58
N ALA A 182 6.02 -4.96 -9.80
CA ALA A 182 6.55 -4.28 -10.99
C ALA A 182 6.05 -2.82 -11.07
N GLY A 183 6.98 -1.90 -11.32
CA GLY A 183 6.71 -0.46 -11.36
C GLY A 183 6.85 0.26 -10.02
N GLU A 184 6.81 -0.43 -8.90
CA GLU A 184 6.98 0.18 -7.58
C GLU A 184 8.44 0.55 -7.29
N ASN A 185 8.63 1.56 -6.48
CA ASN A 185 9.89 1.77 -5.76
C ASN A 185 9.76 1.23 -4.32
N SER A 186 10.87 1.15 -3.62
CA SER A 186 10.96 0.61 -2.26
C SER A 186 9.98 1.29 -1.28
N GLU A 187 9.90 2.63 -1.31
CA GLU A 187 9.02 3.40 -0.42
C GLU A 187 7.54 3.15 -0.71
N THR A 188 7.17 3.06 -1.99
CA THR A 188 5.78 2.75 -2.39
C THR A 188 5.40 1.33 -1.98
N ALA A 189 6.30 0.37 -2.20
CA ALA A 189 6.08 -1.02 -1.83
C ALA A 189 5.85 -1.19 -0.32
N VAL A 190 6.70 -0.61 0.54
CA VAL A 190 6.55 -0.75 2.00
C VAL A 190 5.25 -0.13 2.51
N LEU A 191 4.83 1.00 1.97
CA LEU A 191 3.57 1.64 2.35
C LEU A 191 2.35 0.80 1.91
N ARG A 192 2.41 0.17 0.74
CA ARG A 192 1.37 -0.75 0.27
C ARG A 192 1.27 -1.98 1.18
N GLU A 193 2.40 -2.64 1.49
CA GLU A 193 2.43 -3.81 2.37
C GLU A 193 1.86 -3.48 3.76
N ILE A 194 2.23 -2.33 4.36
CA ILE A 194 1.64 -1.87 5.62
C ILE A 194 0.11 -1.82 5.53
N VAL A 195 -0.41 -1.24 4.45
CA VAL A 195 -1.87 -1.13 4.26
C VAL A 195 -2.51 -2.50 4.02
N GLU A 196 -1.93 -3.33 3.15
CA GLU A 196 -2.47 -4.65 2.80
C GLU A 196 -2.52 -5.59 4.01
N GLU A 197 -1.49 -5.59 4.86
CA GLU A 197 -1.42 -6.47 6.02
C GLU A 197 -2.13 -5.92 7.27
N THR A 198 -2.05 -4.61 7.51
CA THR A 198 -2.45 -4.03 8.80
C THR A 198 -3.58 -3.01 8.72
N GLY A 199 -3.96 -2.56 7.52
CA GLY A 199 -4.94 -1.50 7.33
C GLY A 199 -4.46 -0.11 7.75
N ILE A 200 -3.19 0.06 8.16
CA ILE A 200 -2.64 1.34 8.60
C ILE A 200 -2.24 2.19 7.39
N TYR A 201 -2.72 3.43 7.34
CA TYR A 201 -2.33 4.42 6.32
C TYR A 201 -1.30 5.38 6.89
N ILE A 202 -0.14 5.48 6.24
CA ILE A 202 0.96 6.37 6.63
C ILE A 202 1.33 7.25 5.43
N ALA A 203 1.55 8.55 5.70
CA ALA A 203 1.99 9.48 4.68
C ALA A 203 3.40 9.13 4.19
N LYS A 204 3.63 9.20 2.87
CA LYS A 204 4.85 8.78 2.18
C LYS A 204 6.15 9.28 2.81
N HIS A 205 6.22 10.51 3.25
CA HIS A 205 7.43 11.12 3.82
C HIS A 205 7.69 10.79 5.30
N LYS A 206 6.92 9.91 5.93
CA LYS A 206 7.04 9.57 7.36
C LYS A 206 7.99 8.42 7.63
N GLY A 207 8.26 7.59 6.63
CA GLY A 207 9.18 6.46 6.73
C GLY A 207 10.64 6.89 6.50
N LYS A 208 11.55 6.30 7.26
CA LYS A 208 12.99 6.44 7.05
C LYS A 208 13.58 5.08 6.71
N LEU A 209 14.28 4.97 5.59
CA LEU A 209 15.09 3.79 5.29
C LEU A 209 16.23 3.71 6.32
N ILE A 210 16.27 2.67 7.15
CA ILE A 210 17.26 2.49 8.21
C ILE A 210 18.28 1.41 7.89
N TYR A 211 17.94 0.43 7.07
CA TYR A 211 18.83 -0.65 6.71
C TYR A 211 18.49 -1.21 5.32
N SER A 212 19.52 -1.62 4.59
CA SER A 212 19.37 -2.31 3.31
C SER A 212 20.41 -3.42 3.24
N TYR A 213 20.00 -4.62 2.81
CA TYR A 213 20.93 -5.73 2.63
C TYR A 213 20.61 -6.54 1.38
N LYS A 214 21.58 -7.30 0.93
CA LYS A 214 21.52 -8.20 -0.20
C LYS A 214 21.60 -9.65 0.32
N ASN A 215 20.74 -10.51 -0.19
CA ASN A 215 20.87 -11.96 -0.10
C ASN A 215 21.18 -12.51 -1.49
N GLU A 216 22.12 -13.41 -1.58
CA GLU A 216 22.48 -14.07 -2.83
C GLU A 216 22.72 -15.55 -2.60
N ASP A 217 21.82 -16.36 -3.13
CA ASP A 217 21.95 -17.81 -3.22
C ASP A 217 21.70 -18.23 -4.67
N ALA A 218 22.77 -18.32 -5.43
CA ALA A 218 22.72 -18.64 -6.85
C ALA A 218 22.24 -20.08 -7.13
N GLU A 219 22.32 -20.99 -6.16
CA GLU A 219 21.90 -22.39 -6.32
C GLU A 219 20.40 -22.53 -6.17
N SER A 220 19.82 -21.96 -5.13
CA SER A 220 18.37 -21.94 -4.93
C SER A 220 17.66 -20.94 -5.84
N GLY A 221 18.35 -19.86 -6.24
CA GLY A 221 17.79 -18.70 -6.92
C GLY A 221 17.12 -17.72 -5.97
N ASP A 222 17.44 -17.79 -4.67
CA ASP A 222 16.92 -16.94 -3.62
C ASP A 222 17.75 -15.64 -3.51
N ASN A 223 17.68 -14.86 -4.58
CA ASN A 223 18.45 -13.62 -4.76
C ASN A 223 17.54 -12.42 -4.54
N TYR A 224 17.82 -11.64 -3.51
CA TYR A 224 17.00 -10.46 -3.24
C TYR A 224 17.74 -9.36 -2.49
N PHE A 225 17.24 -8.14 -2.65
CA PHE A 225 17.49 -7.02 -1.76
C PHE A 225 16.35 -6.89 -0.76
N VAL A 226 16.65 -6.40 0.44
CA VAL A 226 15.63 -6.02 1.41
C VAL A 226 15.90 -4.61 1.89
N ASP A 227 14.88 -3.77 1.89
CA ASP A 227 14.89 -2.45 2.48
C ASP A 227 14.03 -2.44 3.74
N ILE A 228 14.62 -2.04 4.87
CA ILE A 228 13.91 -1.92 6.14
C ILE A 228 13.66 -0.44 6.42
N TYR A 229 12.38 -0.09 6.53
CA TYR A 229 11.92 1.26 6.86
C TYR A 229 11.46 1.34 8.30
N HIS A 230 11.71 2.48 8.94
CA HIS A 230 11.24 2.78 10.28
C HIS A 230 10.21 3.91 10.24
N PHE A 231 9.05 3.66 10.85
CA PHE A 231 7.92 4.57 11.00
C PHE A 231 7.63 4.74 12.48
N LYS A 232 7.96 5.92 13.01
CA LYS A 232 7.89 6.18 14.44
C LYS A 232 6.69 7.06 14.78
N SER A 233 5.80 6.57 15.64
CA SER A 233 4.66 7.29 16.23
C SER A 233 3.81 8.08 15.20
N CYS A 234 3.63 7.52 13.99
CA CYS A 234 2.96 8.21 12.88
C CYS A 234 1.65 7.54 12.44
N PHE A 235 1.10 6.64 13.24
CA PHE A 235 -0.14 5.91 12.95
C PHE A 235 -1.00 5.79 14.22
N ASN A 236 -2.28 5.48 14.03
CA ASN A 236 -3.22 5.24 15.13
C ASN A 236 -3.49 3.75 15.26
N LYS A 237 -3.17 3.16 16.41
CA LYS A 237 -3.38 1.73 16.69
C LYS A 237 -4.85 1.30 16.55
N SER A 238 -5.81 2.20 16.81
CA SER A 238 -7.24 1.87 16.65
C SER A 238 -7.65 1.61 15.21
N ASN A 239 -6.80 1.97 14.24
CA ASN A 239 -7.05 1.76 12.82
C ASN A 239 -6.53 0.40 12.32
N ILE A 240 -5.87 -0.40 13.17
CA ILE A 240 -5.35 -1.71 12.76
C ILE A 240 -6.52 -2.64 12.42
N LYS A 241 -6.49 -3.12 11.18
CA LYS A 241 -7.41 -4.12 10.64
C LYS A 241 -6.59 -5.10 9.81
N VAL A 242 -6.15 -6.17 10.44
CA VAL A 242 -5.34 -7.17 9.76
C VAL A 242 -6.14 -7.89 8.67
N ASN A 243 -5.47 -8.18 7.57
CA ASN A 243 -5.99 -9.03 6.52
C ASN A 243 -5.79 -10.49 6.93
N LEU A 244 -6.86 -11.20 7.25
CA LEU A 244 -6.79 -12.58 7.77
C LEU A 244 -6.21 -13.59 6.77
N ASP A 245 -6.18 -13.29 5.48
CA ASP A 245 -5.51 -14.11 4.47
C ASP A 245 -3.99 -14.02 4.58
N GLU A 246 -3.47 -12.91 5.12
CA GLU A 246 -2.05 -12.63 5.27
C GLU A 246 -1.58 -12.79 6.73
N VAL A 247 -2.33 -12.26 7.69
CA VAL A 247 -1.96 -12.07 9.09
C VAL A 247 -3.07 -12.60 10.00
N ILE A 248 -2.77 -13.59 10.85
CA ILE A 248 -3.75 -14.20 11.77
C ILE A 248 -3.74 -13.61 13.16
N ASP A 249 -2.67 -12.91 13.55
CA ASP A 249 -2.53 -12.24 14.85
C ASP A 249 -1.52 -11.09 14.76
N TYR A 250 -1.58 -10.16 15.71
CA TYR A 250 -0.60 -9.09 15.84
C TYR A 250 -0.43 -8.66 17.28
N MET A 251 0.75 -8.16 17.62
CA MET A 251 1.04 -7.60 18.94
C MET A 251 2.07 -6.46 18.85
N PHE A 252 2.10 -5.63 19.88
CA PHE A 252 3.16 -4.64 20.06
C PHE A 252 4.18 -5.18 21.07
N VAL A 253 5.42 -5.29 20.62
CA VAL A 253 6.52 -5.96 21.31
C VAL A 253 7.71 -5.00 21.48
N ASP A 254 8.48 -5.20 22.53
CA ASP A 254 9.83 -4.64 22.64
C ASP A 254 10.87 -5.63 22.13
N GLU A 255 12.13 -5.23 22.17
CA GLU A 255 13.24 -6.04 21.66
C GLU A 255 13.41 -7.36 22.43
N ASP A 256 13.20 -7.35 23.75
CA ASP A 256 13.28 -8.54 24.58
C ASP A 256 12.16 -9.53 24.24
N ASP A 257 10.96 -9.03 23.98
CA ASP A 257 9.81 -9.84 23.55
C ASP A 257 10.07 -10.46 22.15
N ILE A 258 10.68 -9.71 21.21
CA ILE A 258 11.08 -10.24 19.90
C ILE A 258 12.07 -11.38 20.05
N GLY A 259 13.04 -11.25 20.99
CA GLY A 259 14.00 -12.31 21.30
C GLY A 259 13.32 -13.59 21.80
N LYS A 260 12.33 -13.48 22.68
CA LYS A 260 11.53 -14.62 23.18
C LYS A 260 10.71 -15.26 22.06
N LEU A 261 10.02 -14.45 21.25
CA LEU A 261 9.25 -14.95 20.11
C LEU A 261 10.12 -15.72 19.12
N LYS A 262 11.36 -15.25 18.88
CA LYS A 262 12.32 -15.97 18.03
C LYS A 262 12.60 -17.39 18.54
N GLU A 263 12.77 -17.56 19.85
CA GLU A 263 13.10 -18.85 20.46
C GLU A 263 11.90 -19.79 20.57
N GLU A 264 10.72 -19.24 20.87
CA GLU A 264 9.53 -20.03 21.17
C GLU A 264 8.70 -20.37 19.92
N GLU A 265 8.50 -19.41 19.02
CA GLU A 265 7.58 -19.54 17.88
C GLU A 265 8.24 -19.26 16.52
N GLY A 266 9.45 -18.72 16.52
CA GLY A 266 10.15 -18.24 15.32
C GLY A 266 9.78 -16.79 14.97
N PHE A 267 10.81 -15.97 14.80
CA PHE A 267 10.68 -14.58 14.32
C PHE A 267 11.57 -14.40 13.10
N LEU A 268 10.93 -14.08 11.98
CA LEU A 268 11.63 -13.95 10.71
C LEU A 268 12.51 -12.69 10.67
N HIS A 269 13.64 -12.81 10.02
CA HIS A 269 14.60 -11.70 9.83
C HIS A 269 15.14 -11.08 11.13
N TYR A 270 15.09 -11.79 12.27
CA TYR A 270 15.48 -11.30 13.59
C TYR A 270 16.82 -10.58 13.61
N GLU A 271 17.91 -11.25 13.18
CA GLU A 271 19.26 -10.67 13.24
C GLU A 271 19.43 -9.42 12.38
N ARG A 272 18.73 -9.37 11.26
CA ARG A 272 18.73 -8.22 10.35
C ARG A 272 17.90 -7.06 10.90
N LEU A 273 16.80 -7.38 11.58
CA LEU A 273 16.00 -6.39 12.31
C LEU A 273 16.83 -5.79 13.47
N MET A 274 17.51 -6.61 14.28
CA MET A 274 18.34 -6.13 15.38
C MET A 274 19.50 -5.24 14.87
N LYS A 275 20.14 -5.60 13.75
CA LYS A 275 21.11 -4.72 13.07
C LYS A 275 20.51 -3.40 12.63
N ALA A 276 19.34 -3.42 12.04
CA ALA A 276 18.63 -2.23 11.58
C ALA A 276 18.29 -1.27 12.74
N LEU A 277 18.00 -1.83 13.92
CA LEU A 277 17.73 -1.09 15.16
C LEU A 277 19.00 -0.69 15.91
N GLY A 278 20.19 -1.14 15.46
CA GLY A 278 21.48 -0.80 16.09
C GLY A 278 21.79 -1.57 17.38
N GLN A 279 21.21 -2.78 17.54
CA GLN A 279 21.33 -3.60 18.76
C GLN A 279 22.45 -4.66 18.68
N ILE A 280 22.91 -5.03 17.48
CA ILE A 280 24.02 -5.95 17.23
C ILE A 280 24.89 -5.51 16.05
#